data_b518665577a37b2f2e5db9bfd73ec696
#
_entry.id   b518665577a37b2f2e5db9bfd73ec696
#
_cell.length_a   1.000
_cell.length_b   1.000
_cell.length_c   1.000
_cell.angle_alpha   90.00
_cell.angle_beta   90.00
_cell.angle_gamma   90.00
#
_symmetry.space_group_name_H-M   'P 1'
#
loop_
_entity.id
_entity.type
_entity.pdbx_description
1 polymer ?
#
loop_
_entity_poly.entity_id
_entity_poly.type
_entity_poly.pdbx_seq_one_letter_code
_entity_poly.pdbx_strand_id
1 'polypeptide(L)'
;MSKKRILIVEDEALTVLALQQELAELGYEIAGNASTAADALRVAEDNRADLVLMDIQLDGGVSGIAAAAAIRGHLDIPVVFLTAHASAETVGRAVESGAFGYLLKPYTVPELKAAIDIALHKHSTEIAMRRALNSRLPADMAPQSA
;
A
#
# COMPACT_ATOMS: atom_id res chain seq x y z
N MET A 1 -15.24 7.83 14.53
CA MET A 1 -14.80 7.14 13.31
C MET A 1 -13.46 6.49 13.56
N SER A 2 -13.29 5.29 13.06
CA SER A 2 -12.02 4.57 13.23
C SER A 2 -10.93 5.21 12.37
N LYS A 3 -9.72 5.24 12.92
CA LYS A 3 -8.55 5.71 12.19
C LYS A 3 -8.15 4.70 11.12
N LYS A 4 -7.59 5.19 10.04
CA LYS A 4 -7.03 4.31 9.01
C LYS A 4 -5.77 3.63 9.54
N ARG A 5 -5.62 2.37 9.22
CA ARG A 5 -4.55 1.52 9.73
C ARG A 5 -3.49 1.32 8.65
N ILE A 6 -2.26 1.68 8.97
CA ILE A 6 -1.15 1.67 8.00
C ILE A 6 -0.16 0.58 8.40
N LEU A 7 0.17 -0.30 7.46
CA LEU A 7 1.24 -1.26 7.61
C LEU A 7 2.53 -0.68 7.03
N ILE A 8 3.61 -0.80 7.78
CA ILE A 8 4.94 -0.36 7.32
C ILE A 8 5.73 -1.60 6.95
N VAL A 9 6.24 -1.65 5.72
CA VAL A 9 7.12 -2.72 5.24
C VAL A 9 8.47 -2.12 4.94
N GLU A 10 9.38 -2.27 5.88
CA GLU A 10 10.70 -1.66 5.88
C GLU A 10 11.62 -2.48 6.77
N ASP A 11 12.85 -2.71 6.35
CA ASP A 11 13.83 -3.50 7.10
C ASP A 11 14.75 -2.66 8.00
N GLU A 12 14.80 -1.35 7.81
CA GLU A 12 15.63 -0.47 8.62
C GLU A 12 14.86 0.04 9.84
N ALA A 13 15.33 -0.35 11.04
CA ALA A 13 14.64 -0.06 12.29
C ALA A 13 14.43 1.43 12.55
N LEU A 14 15.42 2.27 12.24
CA LEU A 14 15.31 3.72 12.46
C LEU A 14 14.25 4.34 11.54
N THR A 15 14.17 3.88 10.31
CA THR A 15 13.14 4.33 9.37
C THR A 15 11.75 3.93 9.86
N VAL A 16 11.60 2.71 10.38
CA VAL A 16 10.33 2.24 10.94
C VAL A 16 9.89 3.12 12.11
N LEU A 17 10.81 3.41 13.05
CA LEU A 17 10.49 4.27 14.19
C LEU A 17 10.06 5.66 13.78
N ALA A 18 10.76 6.26 12.82
CA ALA A 18 10.42 7.58 12.30
C ALA A 18 9.04 7.59 11.66
N LEU A 19 8.75 6.59 10.83
CA LEU A 19 7.45 6.46 10.19
C LEU A 19 6.32 6.25 11.20
N GLN A 20 6.53 5.41 12.22
CA GLN A 20 5.53 5.20 13.25
C GLN A 20 5.16 6.49 13.95
N GLN A 21 6.16 7.30 14.30
CA GLN A 21 5.92 8.58 14.94
C GLN A 21 5.20 9.56 14.02
N GLU A 22 5.64 9.69 12.78
CA GLU A 22 5.04 10.59 11.79
C GLU A 22 3.59 10.22 11.51
N LEU A 23 3.30 8.94 11.32
CA LEU A 23 1.95 8.45 11.06
C LEU A 23 1.03 8.67 12.26
N ALA A 24 1.52 8.44 13.47
CA ALA A 24 0.74 8.67 14.68
C ALA A 24 0.37 10.15 14.81
N GLU A 25 1.31 11.06 14.54
CA GLU A 25 1.06 12.50 14.57
C GLU A 25 0.04 12.93 13.52
N LEU A 26 0.01 12.24 12.38
CA LEU A 26 -0.97 12.52 11.32
C LEU A 26 -2.36 11.92 11.60
N GLY A 27 -2.50 11.15 12.66
CA GLY A 27 -3.79 10.60 13.06
C GLY A 27 -4.09 9.20 12.53
N TYR A 28 -3.08 8.49 12.02
CA TYR A 28 -3.23 7.10 11.56
C TYR A 28 -2.87 6.13 12.68
N GLU A 29 -3.44 4.93 12.61
CA GLU A 29 -3.01 3.82 13.45
C GLU A 29 -1.95 3.00 12.72
N ILE A 30 -1.05 2.39 13.49
CA ILE A 30 -0.05 1.47 12.95
C ILE A 30 -0.63 0.06 13.00
N ALA A 31 -0.84 -0.52 11.84
CA ALA A 31 -1.31 -1.91 11.74
C ALA A 31 -0.22 -2.92 12.09
N GLY A 32 1.03 -2.49 12.00
CA GLY A 32 2.18 -3.30 12.28
C GLY A 32 3.34 -2.91 11.40
N ASN A 33 4.43 -3.69 11.49
CA ASN A 33 5.54 -3.54 10.57
C ASN A 33 6.03 -4.93 10.16
N ALA A 34 6.57 -5.01 8.96
CA ALA A 34 7.17 -6.22 8.43
C ALA A 34 8.49 -5.86 7.78
N SER A 35 9.44 -6.79 7.76
CA SER A 35 10.74 -6.58 7.13
C SER A 35 10.93 -7.43 5.87
N THR A 36 10.03 -8.34 5.61
CA THR A 36 10.08 -9.22 4.43
C THR A 36 8.75 -9.22 3.69
N ALA A 37 8.80 -9.64 2.42
CA ALA A 37 7.60 -9.75 1.59
C ALA A 37 6.59 -10.77 2.15
N ALA A 38 7.09 -11.91 2.63
CA ALA A 38 6.23 -12.96 3.18
C ALA A 38 5.48 -12.47 4.43
N ASP A 39 6.18 -11.80 5.33
CA ASP A 39 5.57 -11.23 6.53
C ASP A 39 4.60 -10.10 6.19
N ALA A 40 4.90 -9.31 5.17
CA ALA A 40 4.04 -8.20 4.77
C ALA A 40 2.63 -8.70 4.42
N LEU A 41 2.54 -9.75 3.61
CA LEU A 41 1.24 -10.30 3.21
C LEU A 41 0.47 -10.82 4.42
N ARG A 42 1.14 -11.58 5.29
CA ARG A 42 0.54 -12.16 6.49
C ARG A 42 0.06 -11.08 7.47
N VAL A 43 0.91 -10.09 7.76
CA VAL A 43 0.56 -9.03 8.71
C VAL A 43 -0.54 -8.13 8.16
N ALA A 44 -0.52 -7.84 6.87
CA ALA A 44 -1.56 -7.03 6.23
C ALA A 44 -2.94 -7.68 6.39
N GLU A 45 -3.02 -9.00 6.20
CA GLU A 45 -4.27 -9.74 6.37
C GLU A 45 -4.67 -9.84 7.84
N ASP A 46 -3.76 -10.31 8.70
CA ASP A 46 -4.06 -10.57 10.12
C ASP A 46 -4.45 -9.30 10.87
N ASN A 47 -3.79 -8.19 10.56
CA ASN A 47 -3.99 -6.93 11.27
C ASN A 47 -4.93 -5.96 10.56
N ARG A 48 -5.52 -6.37 9.44
CA ARG A 48 -6.51 -5.57 8.69
C ARG A 48 -6.00 -4.18 8.34
N ALA A 49 -4.87 -4.14 7.63
CA ALA A 49 -4.32 -2.88 7.16
C ALA A 49 -5.24 -2.25 6.10
N ASP A 50 -5.37 -0.93 6.15
CA ASP A 50 -6.10 -0.16 5.15
C ASP A 50 -5.20 0.30 4.01
N LEU A 51 -3.91 0.41 4.28
CA LEU A 51 -2.90 0.82 3.30
C LEU A 51 -1.54 0.29 3.73
N VAL A 52 -0.69 0.01 2.76
CA VAL A 52 0.68 -0.45 3.00
C VAL A 52 1.66 0.58 2.47
N LEU A 53 2.59 1.00 3.33
CA LEU A 53 3.78 1.74 2.91
C LEU A 53 4.90 0.72 2.75
N MET A 54 5.43 0.62 1.55
CA MET A 54 6.33 -0.45 1.15
C MET A 54 7.65 0.08 0.60
N ASP A 55 8.77 -0.27 1.26
CA ASP A 55 10.08 -0.05 0.67
C ASP A 55 10.23 -0.97 -0.55
N ILE A 56 10.77 -0.45 -1.63
CA ILE A 56 10.99 -1.24 -2.84
C ILE A 56 12.08 -2.29 -2.62
N GLN A 57 13.11 -1.95 -1.83
CA GLN A 57 14.21 -2.88 -1.55
C GLN A 57 14.09 -3.44 -0.14
N LEU A 58 13.79 -4.72 -0.03
CA LEU A 58 13.62 -5.43 1.23
C LEU A 58 14.73 -6.45 1.44
N ASP A 59 14.93 -6.83 2.70
CA ASP A 59 15.84 -7.91 3.08
C ASP A 59 15.47 -9.23 2.39
N GLY A 60 16.48 -10.05 2.12
CA GLY A 60 16.28 -11.33 1.47
C GLY A 60 16.27 -11.27 -0.05
N GLY A 61 16.54 -10.10 -0.62
CA GLY A 61 16.62 -9.92 -2.07
C GLY A 61 15.29 -9.98 -2.80
N VAL A 62 14.18 -10.05 -2.07
CA VAL A 62 12.85 -10.03 -2.67
C VAL A 62 12.40 -8.59 -2.85
N SER A 63 11.97 -8.27 -4.07
CA SER A 63 11.52 -6.92 -4.40
C SER A 63 10.22 -6.58 -3.69
N GLY A 64 10.14 -5.36 -3.13
CA GLY A 64 8.89 -4.81 -2.62
C GLY A 64 7.81 -4.72 -3.70
N ILE A 65 8.20 -4.60 -4.96
CA ILE A 65 7.28 -4.57 -6.08
C ILE A 65 6.53 -5.90 -6.21
N ALA A 66 7.23 -7.03 -6.08
CA ALA A 66 6.59 -8.34 -6.10
C ALA A 66 5.64 -8.54 -4.91
N ALA A 67 6.05 -8.06 -3.72
CA ALA A 67 5.19 -8.10 -2.54
C ALA A 67 3.93 -7.26 -2.73
N ALA A 68 4.06 -6.07 -3.31
CA ALA A 68 2.93 -5.20 -3.58
C ALA A 68 1.94 -5.84 -4.54
N ALA A 69 2.43 -6.48 -5.60
CA ALA A 69 1.57 -7.19 -6.55
C ALA A 69 0.77 -8.30 -5.85
N ALA A 70 1.40 -9.06 -4.95
CA ALA A 70 0.74 -10.11 -4.18
C ALA A 70 -0.33 -9.52 -3.25
N ILE A 71 -0.03 -8.44 -2.56
CA ILE A 71 -0.99 -7.79 -1.67
C ILE A 71 -2.19 -7.27 -2.45
N ARG A 72 -1.97 -6.60 -3.59
CA ARG A 72 -3.05 -6.11 -4.44
C ARG A 72 -3.91 -7.25 -4.98
N GLY A 73 -3.27 -8.34 -5.41
CA GLY A 73 -3.98 -9.47 -5.98
C GLY A 73 -4.77 -10.30 -4.98
N HIS A 74 -4.26 -10.46 -3.76
CA HIS A 74 -4.88 -11.32 -2.75
C HIS A 74 -5.76 -10.58 -1.75
N LEU A 75 -5.40 -9.34 -1.39
CA LEU A 75 -6.07 -8.62 -0.30
C LEU A 75 -6.77 -7.34 -0.75
N ASP A 76 -6.47 -6.85 -1.94
CA ASP A 76 -7.01 -5.59 -2.46
C ASP A 76 -6.79 -4.41 -1.51
N ILE A 77 -5.57 -4.30 -0.99
CA ILE A 77 -5.16 -3.20 -0.13
C ILE A 77 -4.25 -2.28 -0.94
N PRO A 78 -4.47 -0.95 -0.94
CA PRO A 78 -3.63 -0.03 -1.69
C PRO A 78 -2.21 0.01 -1.13
N VAL A 79 -1.23 0.09 -2.03
CA VAL A 79 0.19 0.13 -1.69
C VAL A 79 0.79 1.43 -2.21
N VAL A 80 1.54 2.11 -1.34
CA VAL A 80 2.36 3.28 -1.70
C VAL A 80 3.80 2.90 -1.48
N PHE A 81 4.63 3.02 -2.50
CA PHE A 81 6.05 2.72 -2.39
C PHE A 81 6.83 3.86 -1.77
N LEU A 82 7.82 3.50 -0.96
CA LEU A 82 8.85 4.41 -0.47
C LEU A 82 10.15 4.03 -1.19
N THR A 83 10.80 4.99 -1.82
CA THR A 83 12.01 4.70 -2.57
C THR A 83 13.00 5.87 -2.54
N ALA A 84 14.28 5.54 -2.49
CA ALA A 84 15.36 6.52 -2.65
C ALA A 84 15.69 6.77 -4.12
N HIS A 85 15.15 5.96 -5.03
CA HIS A 85 15.48 6.01 -6.45
C HIS A 85 14.22 6.06 -7.31
N ALA A 86 14.13 7.08 -8.16
CA ALA A 86 13.00 7.28 -9.05
C ALA A 86 13.42 7.13 -10.52
N SER A 87 14.14 6.04 -10.86
CA SER A 87 14.45 5.77 -12.26
C SER A 87 13.19 5.43 -13.04
N ALA A 88 13.17 5.70 -14.32
CA ALA A 88 12.01 5.39 -15.18
C ALA A 88 11.66 3.90 -15.12
N GLU A 89 12.65 3.02 -15.05
CA GLU A 89 12.46 1.59 -14.93
C GLU A 89 11.75 1.23 -13.62
N THR A 90 12.23 1.76 -12.50
CA THR A 90 11.64 1.50 -11.19
C THR A 90 10.20 2.01 -11.12
N VAL A 91 9.95 3.22 -11.61
CA VAL A 91 8.59 3.80 -11.64
C VAL A 91 7.67 2.96 -12.51
N GLY A 92 8.14 2.53 -13.69
CA GLY A 92 7.37 1.69 -14.59
C GLY A 92 6.96 0.36 -13.95
N ARG A 93 7.89 -0.30 -13.27
CA ARG A 93 7.62 -1.56 -12.55
C ARG A 93 6.64 -1.34 -11.39
N ALA A 94 6.76 -0.23 -10.67
CA ALA A 94 5.83 0.10 -9.59
C ALA A 94 4.40 0.29 -10.12
N VAL A 95 4.26 0.98 -11.24
CA VAL A 95 2.95 1.17 -11.90
C VAL A 95 2.36 -0.18 -12.31
N GLU A 96 3.15 -1.04 -12.93
CA GLU A 96 2.71 -2.38 -13.37
C GLU A 96 2.27 -3.27 -12.21
N SER A 97 2.82 -3.08 -11.02
CA SER A 97 2.46 -3.86 -9.84
C SER A 97 1.06 -3.53 -9.30
N GLY A 98 0.43 -2.46 -9.78
CA GLY A 98 -0.86 -2.01 -9.30
C GLY A 98 -0.78 -1.08 -8.10
N ALA A 99 0.39 -0.51 -7.81
CA ALA A 99 0.55 0.43 -6.71
C ALA A 99 -0.24 1.72 -6.98
N PHE A 100 -0.74 2.34 -5.92
CA PHE A 100 -1.50 3.59 -6.01
C PHE A 100 -0.62 4.84 -5.96
N GLY A 101 0.66 4.69 -5.71
CA GLY A 101 1.59 5.81 -5.72
C GLY A 101 2.96 5.41 -5.24
N TYR A 102 3.86 6.39 -5.28
CA TYR A 102 5.18 6.23 -4.68
C TYR A 102 5.59 7.55 -4.04
N LEU A 103 6.49 7.48 -3.06
CA LEU A 103 7.01 8.62 -2.33
C LEU A 103 8.52 8.55 -2.34
N LEU A 104 9.17 9.59 -2.86
CA LEU A 104 10.63 9.63 -2.99
C LEU A 104 11.26 10.11 -1.68
N LYS A 105 12.26 9.38 -1.21
CA LYS A 105 13.05 9.75 -0.03
C LYS A 105 14.15 10.75 -0.44
N PRO A 106 14.44 11.79 0.37
CA PRO A 106 13.70 12.17 1.57
C PRO A 106 12.40 12.88 1.24
N TYR A 107 11.38 12.64 2.06
CA TYR A 107 10.07 13.26 1.90
C TYR A 107 9.76 14.15 3.13
N THR A 108 8.80 15.06 2.98
CA THR A 108 8.26 15.83 4.10
C THR A 108 7.02 15.15 4.67
N VAL A 109 6.67 15.47 5.90
CA VAL A 109 5.46 14.91 6.51
C VAL A 109 4.19 15.27 5.72
N PRO A 110 4.02 16.51 5.22
CA PRO A 110 2.88 16.82 4.34
C PRO A 110 2.85 15.99 3.07
N GLU A 111 4.00 15.67 2.47
CA GLU A 111 4.06 14.80 1.30
C GLU A 111 3.63 13.38 1.63
N LEU A 112 4.02 12.87 2.79
CA LEU A 112 3.61 11.57 3.28
C LEU A 112 2.08 11.51 3.43
N LYS A 113 1.50 12.51 4.08
CA LYS A 113 0.06 12.58 4.26
C LYS A 113 -0.67 12.65 2.93
N ALA A 114 -0.19 13.48 2.00
CA ALA A 114 -0.80 13.61 0.68
C ALA A 114 -0.78 12.28 -0.09
N ALA A 115 0.34 11.58 -0.07
CA ALA A 115 0.46 10.29 -0.75
C ALA A 115 -0.53 9.27 -0.20
N ILE A 116 -0.66 9.19 1.12
CA ILE A 116 -1.60 8.27 1.77
C ILE A 116 -3.04 8.63 1.44
N ASP A 117 -3.41 9.90 1.59
CA ASP A 117 -4.78 10.34 1.34
C ASP A 117 -5.19 10.13 -0.12
N ILE A 118 -4.29 10.41 -1.06
CA ILE A 118 -4.54 10.19 -2.48
C ILE A 118 -4.74 8.69 -2.76
N ALA A 119 -3.89 7.83 -2.20
CA ALA A 119 -4.00 6.40 -2.41
C ALA A 119 -5.30 5.83 -1.84
N LEU A 120 -5.67 6.24 -0.63
CA LEU A 120 -6.92 5.82 -0.02
C LEU A 120 -8.13 6.28 -0.83
N HIS A 121 -8.10 7.51 -1.32
CA HIS A 121 -9.19 8.04 -2.14
C HIS A 121 -9.31 7.30 -3.48
N LYS A 122 -8.21 7.08 -4.16
CA LYS A 122 -8.20 6.33 -5.43
C LYS A 122 -8.73 4.92 -5.24
N HIS A 123 -8.33 4.24 -4.18
CA HIS A 123 -8.80 2.90 -3.88
C HIS A 123 -10.30 2.88 -3.61
N SER A 124 -10.80 3.83 -2.81
CA SER A 124 -12.21 3.99 -2.52
C SER A 124 -13.03 4.22 -3.79
N THR A 125 -12.53 5.08 -4.69
CA THR A 125 -13.16 5.36 -5.97
C THR A 125 -13.19 4.12 -6.85
N GLU A 126 -12.11 3.35 -6.92
CA GLU A 126 -12.03 2.12 -7.69
C GLU A 126 -13.07 1.09 -7.21
N ILE A 127 -13.21 0.93 -5.89
CA ILE A 127 -14.21 0.03 -5.32
C ILE A 127 -15.62 0.49 -5.68
N ALA A 128 -15.92 1.78 -5.55
CA ALA A 128 -17.22 2.33 -5.90
C ALA A 128 -17.56 2.13 -7.37
N MET A 129 -16.58 2.32 -8.26
CA MET A 129 -16.76 2.11 -9.70
C MET A 129 -17.00 0.64 -10.02
N ARG A 130 -16.29 -0.28 -9.40
CA ARG A 130 -16.52 -1.72 -9.58
C ARG A 130 -17.93 -2.12 -9.15
N ARG A 131 -18.40 -1.63 -8.01
CA ARG A 131 -19.75 -1.90 -7.51
C ARG A 131 -20.81 -1.34 -8.45
N ALA A 132 -20.62 -0.12 -8.94
CA ALA A 132 -21.55 0.49 -9.89
C ALA A 132 -21.63 -0.29 -11.19
N LEU A 133 -20.48 -0.73 -11.71
CA LEU A 133 -20.41 -1.53 -12.94
C LEU A 133 -21.12 -2.87 -12.75
N ASN A 134 -20.85 -3.57 -11.64
CA ASN A 134 -21.44 -4.86 -11.35
C ASN A 134 -22.97 -4.76 -11.21
N SER A 135 -23.49 -3.68 -10.65
CA SER A 135 -24.94 -3.50 -10.51
C SER A 135 -25.66 -3.20 -11.82
N ARG A 136 -24.92 -2.80 -12.87
CA ARG A 136 -25.47 -2.53 -14.22
C ARG A 136 -25.43 -3.74 -15.14
N LEU A 137 -24.69 -4.78 -14.78
CA LEU A 137 -24.58 -5.98 -15.60
C LEU A 137 -25.76 -6.92 -15.34
N PRO A 138 -26.27 -7.64 -16.39
CA PRO A 138 -27.19 -8.74 -16.14
C PRO A 138 -26.56 -9.78 -15.23
N ALA A 139 -27.39 -10.48 -14.45
CA ALA A 139 -26.90 -11.44 -13.46
C ALA A 139 -25.99 -12.52 -14.03
N ASP A 140 -26.26 -12.96 -15.28
CA ASP A 140 -25.47 -13.98 -15.96
C ASP A 140 -24.15 -13.44 -16.52
N MET A 141 -23.95 -12.13 -16.56
CA MET A 141 -22.73 -11.49 -17.05
C MET A 141 -21.92 -10.84 -15.94
N ALA A 142 -22.43 -10.80 -14.71
CA ALA A 142 -21.72 -10.22 -13.59
C ALA A 142 -20.48 -11.06 -13.25
N PRO A 143 -19.35 -10.42 -12.86
CA PRO A 143 -18.18 -11.16 -12.41
C PRO A 143 -18.53 -12.02 -11.19
N GLN A 144 -18.03 -13.25 -11.16
CA GLN A 144 -18.21 -14.10 -10.01
C GLN A 144 -17.19 -13.73 -8.94
N SER A 145 -17.64 -13.73 -7.69
CA SER A 145 -16.73 -13.52 -6.56
C SER A 145 -15.78 -14.70 -6.45
N ALA A 146 -14.51 -14.40 -6.40
CA ALA A 146 -13.48 -15.42 -6.21
C ALA A 146 -13.28 -15.71 -4.73
#